data_cef6b91a269e2ec97ad51ceb5c1a40c0
#
_entry.id   cef6b91a269e2ec97ad51ceb5c1a40c0
#
_cell.length_a   1.000
_cell.length_b   1.000
_cell.length_c   1.000
_cell.angle_alpha   90.00
_cell.angle_beta   90.00
_cell.angle_gamma   90.00
#
_symmetry.space_group_name_H-M   'P 1'
#
loop_
_entity.id
_entity.type
_entity.pdbx_description
1 polymer ?
#
loop_
_entity_poly.entity_id
_entity_poly.type
_entity_poly.pdbx_seq_one_letter_code
_entity_poly.pdbx_strand_id
1 'polypeptide(L)'
;MSEMITGEQTAQDAYQAQGFLSPIRVMSAERAGQLADKVASIYDTYGDEAKGLLGSNAHFVFPELFDLVNDPTILDHVEDVLGPDILCWSSSFFSKPANDPSFVTWHQDATYWGLEPANMTT
;
A
#
# COMPACT_ATOMS: atom_id res chain seq x y z
N MET A 1 -10.28 -19.73 -8.54
CA MET A 1 -10.99 -20.41 -7.45
C MET A 1 -10.33 -19.95 -6.16
N SER A 2 -10.99 -19.10 -5.40
CA SER A 2 -10.51 -18.68 -4.07
C SER A 2 -10.83 -19.83 -3.12
N GLU A 3 -9.84 -20.59 -2.67
CA GLU A 3 -10.01 -21.52 -1.58
C GLU A 3 -10.35 -20.71 -0.33
N MET A 4 -11.53 -20.97 0.22
CA MET A 4 -11.91 -20.43 1.52
C MET A 4 -10.94 -20.96 2.57
N ILE A 5 -10.33 -20.04 3.33
CA ILE A 5 -9.49 -20.36 4.48
C ILE A 5 -10.33 -21.26 5.41
N THR A 6 -9.97 -22.51 5.53
CA THR A 6 -10.58 -23.43 6.49
C THR A 6 -10.01 -23.12 7.87
N GLY A 7 -10.84 -23.07 8.88
CA GLY A 7 -10.75 -22.53 10.23
C GLY A 7 -9.52 -22.78 11.13
N GLU A 8 -8.33 -23.01 10.58
CA GLU A 8 -7.07 -23.16 11.34
C GLU A 8 -5.87 -22.39 10.74
N GLN A 9 -6.01 -21.82 9.53
CA GLN A 9 -4.90 -21.13 8.87
C GLN A 9 -4.92 -19.64 9.25
N THR A 10 -3.84 -19.12 9.82
CA THR A 10 -3.69 -17.69 10.14
C THR A 10 -3.47 -16.85 8.88
N ALA A 11 -3.71 -15.53 8.97
CA ALA A 11 -3.39 -14.59 7.89
C ALA A 11 -1.89 -14.67 7.52
N GLN A 12 -1.02 -14.80 8.50
CA GLN A 12 0.42 -14.97 8.32
C GLN A 12 0.76 -16.26 7.54
N ASP A 13 0.15 -17.39 7.91
CA ASP A 13 0.38 -18.67 7.21
C ASP A 13 -0.08 -18.60 5.75
N ALA A 14 -1.25 -17.99 5.51
CA ALA A 14 -1.79 -17.79 4.18
C ALA A 14 -0.88 -16.89 3.33
N TYR A 15 -0.41 -15.78 3.92
CA TYR A 15 0.51 -14.86 3.26
C TYR A 15 1.84 -15.52 2.93
N GLN A 16 2.43 -16.28 3.85
CA GLN A 16 3.68 -17.01 3.61
C GLN A 16 3.55 -18.07 2.52
N ALA A 17 2.41 -18.75 2.48
CA ALA A 17 2.17 -19.79 1.48
C ALA A 17 1.90 -19.23 0.07
N GLN A 18 1.20 -18.09 -0.03
CA GLN A 18 0.73 -17.53 -1.29
C GLN A 18 1.53 -16.31 -1.77
N GLY A 19 2.21 -15.61 -0.86
CA GLY A 19 2.92 -14.37 -1.14
C GLY A 19 2.03 -13.13 -1.19
N PHE A 20 0.73 -13.25 -0.90
CA PHE A 20 -0.23 -12.16 -0.86
C PHE A 20 -1.46 -12.51 -0.02
N LEU A 21 -2.19 -11.48 0.41
CA LEU A 21 -3.55 -11.59 0.98
C LEU A 21 -4.49 -10.68 0.20
N SER A 22 -5.53 -11.22 -0.39
CA SER A 22 -6.50 -10.46 -1.17
C SER A 22 -7.81 -11.25 -1.35
N PRO A 23 -8.97 -10.55 -1.37
CA PRO A 23 -9.16 -9.11 -1.14
C PRO A 23 -9.27 -8.76 0.34
N ILE A 24 -8.78 -7.59 0.72
CA ILE A 24 -8.95 -7.02 2.06
C ILE A 24 -9.67 -5.68 1.94
N ARG A 25 -10.79 -5.51 2.67
CA ARG A 25 -11.52 -4.25 2.69
C ARG A 25 -11.00 -3.38 3.83
N VAL A 26 -10.20 -2.39 3.52
CA VAL A 26 -9.61 -1.47 4.50
C VAL A 26 -10.37 -0.17 4.68
N MET A 27 -11.29 0.19 3.76
CA MET A 27 -12.09 1.41 3.88
C MET A 27 -13.40 1.33 3.11
N SER A 28 -14.29 2.30 3.33
CA SER A 28 -15.52 2.47 2.56
C SER A 28 -15.23 3.03 1.15
N ALA A 29 -16.16 2.80 0.21
CA ALA A 29 -16.06 3.39 -1.13
C ALA A 29 -16.08 4.92 -1.10
N GLU A 30 -16.83 5.52 -0.16
CA GLU A 30 -16.88 6.97 0.03
C GLU A 30 -15.51 7.52 0.45
N ARG A 31 -14.87 6.93 1.44
CA ARG A 31 -13.52 7.34 1.88
C ARG A 31 -12.49 7.15 0.77
N ALA A 32 -12.55 6.06 0.03
CA ALA A 32 -11.67 5.83 -1.12
C ALA A 32 -11.86 6.91 -2.19
N GLY A 33 -13.11 7.33 -2.46
CA GLY A 33 -13.41 8.44 -3.36
C GLY A 33 -12.81 9.76 -2.87
N GLN A 34 -12.97 10.10 -1.60
CA GLN A 34 -12.39 11.31 -1.00
C GLN A 34 -10.86 11.35 -1.12
N LEU A 35 -10.19 10.23 -0.90
CA LEU A 35 -8.73 10.12 -1.08
C LEU A 35 -8.33 10.26 -2.56
N ALA A 36 -9.09 9.67 -3.47
CA ALA A 36 -8.85 9.83 -4.90
C ALA A 36 -9.00 11.29 -5.36
N ASP A 37 -10.05 11.98 -4.89
CA ASP A 37 -10.26 13.41 -5.15
C ASP A 37 -9.12 14.26 -4.58
N LYS A 38 -8.62 13.90 -3.39
CA LYS A 38 -7.46 14.58 -2.80
C LYS A 38 -6.22 14.42 -3.66
N VAL A 39 -5.90 13.22 -4.11
CA VAL A 39 -4.76 12.98 -5.00
C VAL A 39 -4.92 13.73 -6.32
N ALA A 40 -6.12 13.75 -6.91
CA ALA A 40 -6.40 14.52 -8.10
C ALA A 40 -6.15 16.03 -7.87
N SER A 41 -6.59 16.58 -6.73
CA SER A 41 -6.37 17.99 -6.38
C SER A 41 -4.89 18.34 -6.21
N ILE A 42 -4.06 17.40 -5.79
CA ILE A 42 -2.59 17.59 -5.72
C ILE A 42 -2.02 17.74 -7.13
N TYR A 43 -2.42 16.90 -8.07
CA TYR A 43 -2.02 17.05 -9.48
C TYR A 43 -2.49 18.36 -10.09
N ASP A 44 -3.72 18.78 -9.81
CA ASP A 44 -4.27 20.06 -10.29
C ASP A 44 -3.53 21.27 -9.71
N THR A 45 -3.08 21.17 -8.45
CA THR A 45 -2.41 22.26 -7.75
C THR A 45 -0.93 22.40 -8.13
N TYR A 46 -0.22 21.28 -8.22
CA TYR A 46 1.24 21.24 -8.34
C TYR A 46 1.72 20.81 -9.75
N GLY A 47 0.82 20.40 -10.65
CA GLY A 47 1.18 20.02 -12.01
C GLY A 47 2.27 18.93 -12.04
N ASP A 48 3.36 19.17 -12.77
CA ASP A 48 4.46 18.20 -12.90
C ASP A 48 5.21 17.95 -11.59
N GLU A 49 5.21 18.91 -10.66
CA GLU A 49 5.85 18.74 -9.35
C GLU A 49 5.11 17.70 -8.48
N ALA A 50 3.81 17.48 -8.72
CA ALA A 50 3.02 16.48 -8.01
C ALA A 50 3.64 15.08 -8.07
N LYS A 51 4.28 14.72 -9.16
CA LYS A 51 4.97 13.43 -9.31
C LYS A 51 6.09 13.24 -8.29
N GLY A 52 6.85 14.29 -8.03
CA GLY A 52 7.90 14.30 -7.01
C GLY A 52 7.33 14.22 -5.60
N LEU A 53 6.29 15.02 -5.30
CA LEU A 53 5.64 15.08 -3.99
C LEU A 53 4.93 13.76 -3.61
N LEU A 54 4.36 13.08 -4.59
CA LEU A 54 3.66 11.81 -4.41
C LEU A 54 4.57 10.58 -4.58
N GLY A 55 5.72 10.74 -5.21
CA GLY A 55 6.61 9.65 -5.60
C GLY A 55 7.46 9.07 -4.48
N SER A 56 7.63 9.79 -3.37
CA SER A 56 8.41 9.31 -2.23
C SER A 56 7.97 9.99 -0.94
N ASN A 57 7.65 9.18 0.06
CA ASN A 57 7.28 9.65 1.40
C ASN A 57 6.16 10.71 1.41
N ALA A 58 5.16 10.53 0.55
CA ALA A 58 4.04 11.44 0.39
C ALA A 58 3.30 11.72 1.71
N HIS A 59 3.32 10.78 2.65
CA HIS A 59 2.73 10.92 3.98
C HIS A 59 3.41 11.99 4.86
N PHE A 60 4.64 12.39 4.59
CA PHE A 60 5.27 13.50 5.30
C PHE A 60 4.88 14.87 4.74
N VAL A 61 4.30 14.91 3.55
CA VAL A 61 3.93 16.16 2.87
C VAL A 61 2.45 16.47 3.04
N PHE A 62 1.60 15.45 3.02
CA PHE A 62 0.14 15.58 3.04
C PHE A 62 -0.46 14.91 4.28
N PRO A 63 -1.12 15.70 5.18
CA PRO A 63 -1.70 15.15 6.41
C PRO A 63 -2.68 13.99 6.18
N GLU A 64 -3.48 14.06 5.13
CA GLU A 64 -4.47 13.01 4.82
C GLU A 64 -3.79 11.69 4.44
N LEU A 65 -2.59 11.76 3.86
CA LEU A 65 -1.79 10.57 3.55
C LEU A 65 -1.03 10.08 4.79
N PHE A 66 -0.68 10.98 5.71
CA PHE A 66 -0.18 10.59 7.03
C PHE A 66 -1.23 9.81 7.82
N ASP A 67 -2.47 10.28 7.82
CA ASP A 67 -3.59 9.59 8.45
C ASP A 67 -3.85 8.22 7.81
N LEU A 68 -3.66 8.10 6.50
CA LEU A 68 -3.83 6.84 5.77
C LEU A 68 -2.79 5.78 6.17
N VAL A 69 -1.51 6.13 6.26
CA VAL A 69 -0.46 5.18 6.66
C VAL A 69 -0.53 4.82 8.16
N ASN A 70 -1.27 5.59 8.95
CA ASN A 70 -1.53 5.31 10.36
C ASN A 70 -2.96 4.78 10.61
N ASP A 71 -3.71 4.43 9.56
CA ASP A 71 -5.06 3.91 9.70
C ASP A 71 -5.05 2.57 10.44
N PRO A 72 -5.74 2.45 11.59
CA PRO A 72 -5.75 1.21 12.37
C PRO A 72 -6.21 0.00 11.57
N THR A 73 -7.19 0.16 10.68
CA THR A 73 -7.69 -0.96 9.87
C THR A 73 -6.61 -1.51 8.93
N ILE A 74 -5.78 -0.63 8.38
CA ILE A 74 -4.64 -1.06 7.54
C ILE A 74 -3.56 -1.70 8.42
N LEU A 75 -3.21 -1.05 9.53
CA LEU A 75 -2.15 -1.53 10.43
C LEU A 75 -2.47 -2.87 11.06
N ASP A 76 -3.73 -3.12 11.43
CA ASP A 76 -4.16 -4.43 11.97
C ASP A 76 -3.85 -5.57 10.98
N HIS A 77 -4.12 -5.38 9.69
CA HIS A 77 -3.81 -6.39 8.66
C HIS A 77 -2.30 -6.54 8.41
N VAL A 78 -1.54 -5.46 8.51
CA VAL A 78 -0.07 -5.52 8.43
C VAL A 78 0.51 -6.24 9.63
N GLU A 79 -0.02 -5.95 10.84
CA GLU A 79 0.38 -6.63 12.08
C GLU A 79 0.09 -8.13 12.02
N ASP A 80 -1.06 -8.54 11.48
CA ASP A 80 -1.42 -9.95 11.28
C ASP A 80 -0.37 -10.71 10.44
N VAL A 81 0.37 -10.02 9.59
CA VAL A 81 1.39 -10.62 8.70
C VAL A 81 2.81 -10.47 9.26
N LEU A 82 3.18 -9.28 9.72
CA LEU A 82 4.54 -8.94 10.13
C LEU A 82 4.78 -9.00 11.65
N GLY A 83 3.71 -9.00 12.44
CA GLY A 83 3.78 -8.82 13.89
C GLY A 83 3.71 -7.34 14.30
N PRO A 84 3.74 -7.04 15.62
CA PRO A 84 3.39 -5.72 16.16
C PRO A 84 4.44 -4.63 15.94
N ASP A 85 5.68 -4.98 15.66
CA ASP A 85 6.79 -4.02 15.48
C ASP A 85 6.85 -3.57 14.02
N ILE A 86 5.98 -2.61 13.65
CA ILE A 86 5.80 -2.13 12.28
C ILE A 86 6.50 -0.79 12.07
N LEU A 87 7.21 -0.67 10.97
CA LEU A 87 7.77 0.58 10.47
C LEU A 87 7.28 0.85 9.05
N CYS A 88 6.66 2.02 8.82
CA CYS A 88 6.41 2.50 7.47
C CYS A 88 7.72 2.99 6.86
N TRP A 89 8.35 2.17 6.04
CA TRP A 89 9.61 2.49 5.37
C TRP A 89 9.47 3.63 4.36
N SER A 90 8.42 3.57 3.55
CA SER A 90 8.11 4.59 2.55
C SER A 90 6.65 4.52 2.16
N SER A 91 6.14 5.60 1.60
CA SER A 91 4.87 5.62 0.88
C SER A 91 5.03 6.36 -0.45
N SER A 92 4.45 5.81 -1.50
CA SER A 92 4.49 6.42 -2.83
C SER A 92 3.21 6.13 -3.59
N PHE A 93 2.84 7.05 -4.47
CA PHE A 93 1.78 6.80 -5.43
C PHE A 93 2.37 6.36 -6.75
N PHE A 94 2.07 5.13 -7.12
CA PHE A 94 2.43 4.56 -8.41
C PHE A 94 1.22 4.58 -9.32
N SER A 95 1.04 5.70 -10.01
CA SER A 95 -0.15 5.99 -10.79
C SER A 95 0.08 5.72 -12.28
N LYS A 96 -0.84 4.98 -12.88
CA LYS A 96 -0.83 4.67 -14.31
C LYS A 96 -2.14 5.13 -14.94
N PRO A 97 -2.11 6.13 -15.85
CA PRO A 97 -3.29 6.58 -16.57
C PRO A 97 -3.93 5.47 -17.41
N ALA A 98 -5.22 5.62 -17.72
CA ALA A 98 -5.88 4.72 -18.64
C ALA A 98 -5.20 4.74 -20.03
N ASN A 99 -5.03 3.56 -20.62
CA ASN A 99 -4.36 3.37 -21.92
C ASN A 99 -2.85 3.73 -21.96
N ASP A 100 -2.22 3.97 -20.83
CA ASP A 100 -0.77 4.10 -20.78
C ASP A 100 -0.12 2.77 -21.17
N PRO A 101 0.81 2.74 -22.14
CA PRO A 101 1.45 1.50 -22.59
C PRO A 101 2.52 0.98 -21.65
N SER A 102 2.90 1.74 -20.61
CA SER A 102 3.90 1.30 -19.64
C SER A 102 3.39 0.11 -18.84
N PHE A 103 4.28 -0.71 -18.37
CA PHE A 103 3.99 -1.82 -17.47
C PHE A 103 5.12 -1.99 -16.45
N VAL A 104 4.79 -2.61 -15.33
CA VAL A 104 5.76 -3.00 -14.32
C VAL A 104 5.98 -4.51 -14.43
N THR A 105 7.23 -4.93 -14.49
CA THR A 105 7.58 -6.35 -14.51
C THR A 105 7.36 -6.98 -13.14
N TRP A 106 7.13 -8.28 -13.08
CA TRP A 106 7.09 -9.02 -11.83
C TRP A 106 8.41 -8.88 -11.09
N HIS A 107 8.35 -8.52 -9.82
CA HIS A 107 9.52 -8.32 -8.96
C HIS A 107 9.16 -8.55 -7.49
N GLN A 108 10.17 -8.52 -6.65
CA GLN A 108 10.04 -8.47 -5.19
C GLN A 108 10.73 -7.20 -4.70
N ASP A 109 10.02 -6.35 -3.98
CA ASP A 109 10.51 -5.08 -3.47
C ASP A 109 11.71 -5.25 -2.54
N ALA A 110 11.72 -6.31 -1.74
CA ALA A 110 12.82 -6.67 -0.85
C ALA A 110 14.18 -6.70 -1.55
N THR A 111 14.23 -7.05 -2.84
CA THR A 111 15.45 -7.10 -3.64
C THR A 111 16.10 -5.72 -3.83
N TYR A 112 15.29 -4.67 -3.82
CA TYR A 112 15.75 -3.31 -4.11
C TYR A 112 16.01 -2.46 -2.87
N TRP A 113 15.37 -2.79 -1.75
CA TRP A 113 15.37 -1.90 -0.58
C TRP A 113 16.53 -2.14 0.39
N GLY A 114 17.22 -3.28 0.29
CA GLY A 114 18.40 -3.58 1.11
C GLY A 114 18.12 -3.65 2.60
N LEU A 115 16.88 -3.98 2.99
CA LEU A 115 16.52 -4.15 4.40
C LEU A 115 16.96 -5.51 4.92
N GLU A 116 17.41 -5.54 6.17
CA GLU A 116 17.84 -6.76 6.86
C GLU A 116 17.22 -6.82 8.28
N PRO A 117 16.40 -7.83 8.62
CA PRO A 117 15.92 -8.88 7.71
C PRO A 117 14.95 -8.32 6.64
N ALA A 118 14.83 -9.00 5.51
CA ALA A 118 13.94 -8.65 4.41
C ALA A 118 12.47 -9.02 4.74
N ASN A 119 12.01 -8.70 5.94
CA ASN A 119 10.65 -8.96 6.41
C ASN A 119 9.79 -7.73 6.16
N MET A 120 9.14 -7.69 5.01
CA MET A 120 8.32 -6.56 4.57
C MET A 120 7.09 -6.99 3.79
N THR A 121 6.10 -6.10 3.72
CA THR A 121 4.92 -6.20 2.86
C THR A 121 4.61 -4.86 2.22
N THR A 122 3.94 -4.88 1.08
CA THR A 122 3.42 -3.72 0.34
C THR A 122 1.96 -3.92 0.00
#